data_1a03d837b58d90ce6b6500ebcac3f0cf
#
_entry.id   1a03d837b58d90ce6b6500ebcac3f0cf
#
_cell.length_a   1.000
_cell.length_b   1.000
_cell.length_c   1.000
_cell.angle_alpha   90.00
_cell.angle_beta   90.00
_cell.angle_gamma   90.00
#
_symmetry.space_group_name_H-M   'P 1'
#
loop_
_entity.id
_entity.type
_entity.pdbx_description
1 polymer ?
#
loop_
_entity_poly.entity_id
_entity_poly.type
_entity_poly.pdbx_seq_one_letter_code
_entity_poly.pdbx_strand_id
1 'polypeptide(L)'
;EDFDLWPQFCRCILILVMFFGGCAGSTAGGVKASRVLLLCKSLRRDLRRIMHSREVRPITLDGHRVTEETVSSVAVFFFTYIAILLLGTLVLTLDEIDFTAAFTASLTAISNVGPGLGAVGPTCNFGFLSGVSKLVMSAIMLLGRLEIMPLLVLLMPSVWRRK
;
A
#
# COMPACT_ATOMS: atom_id res chain seq x y z
N GLU A 1 0.58 -11.30 -22.21
CA GLU A 1 -0.35 -10.31 -22.80
C GLU A 1 0.03 -8.90 -22.34
N ASP A 2 -0.08 -7.95 -23.28
CA ASP A 2 0.16 -6.54 -22.99
C ASP A 2 -1.15 -5.88 -22.54
N PHE A 3 -1.27 -5.65 -21.23
CA PHE A 3 -2.45 -5.02 -20.65
C PHE A 3 -2.48 -3.49 -20.82
N ASP A 4 -1.41 -2.88 -21.34
CA ASP A 4 -1.44 -1.46 -21.71
C ASP A 4 -2.35 -1.20 -22.93
N LEU A 5 -2.63 -2.23 -23.74
CA LEU A 5 -3.57 -2.17 -24.85
C LEU A 5 -5.04 -2.33 -24.41
N TRP A 6 -5.27 -2.65 -23.15
CA TRP A 6 -6.63 -2.87 -22.66
C TRP A 6 -7.40 -1.55 -22.52
N PRO A 7 -8.76 -1.62 -22.57
CA PRO A 7 -9.60 -0.45 -22.33
C PRO A 7 -9.27 0.22 -20.99
N GLN A 8 -9.41 1.53 -20.94
CA GLN A 8 -9.05 2.33 -19.75
C GLN A 8 -9.70 1.82 -18.46
N PHE A 9 -10.95 1.37 -18.54
CA PHE A 9 -11.66 0.81 -17.41
C PHE A 9 -10.96 -0.43 -16.84
N CYS A 10 -10.50 -1.35 -17.69
CA CYS A 10 -9.77 -2.54 -17.28
C CYS A 10 -8.43 -2.19 -16.60
N ARG A 11 -7.71 -1.18 -17.13
CA ARG A 11 -6.48 -0.67 -16.50
C ARG A 11 -6.74 -0.08 -15.12
N CYS A 12 -7.85 0.65 -14.94
CA CYS A 12 -8.25 1.13 -13.62
C CYS A 12 -8.53 -0.02 -12.63
N ILE A 13 -9.21 -1.09 -13.09
CA ILE A 13 -9.44 -2.28 -12.25
C ILE A 13 -8.10 -2.92 -11.85
N LEU A 14 -7.14 -3.04 -12.78
CA LEU A 14 -5.81 -3.56 -12.45
C LEU A 14 -5.12 -2.74 -11.37
N ILE A 15 -5.13 -1.40 -11.47
CA ILE A 15 -4.58 -0.52 -10.44
C ILE A 15 -5.24 -0.78 -9.07
N LEU A 16 -6.56 -0.92 -9.02
CA LEU A 16 -7.28 -1.23 -7.79
C LEU A 16 -6.86 -2.59 -7.22
N VAL A 17 -6.75 -3.62 -8.06
CA VAL A 17 -6.31 -4.96 -7.62
C VAL A 17 -4.86 -4.92 -7.10
N MET A 18 -3.97 -4.18 -7.77
CA MET A 18 -2.59 -3.97 -7.31
C MET A 18 -2.54 -3.28 -5.94
N PHE A 19 -3.42 -2.31 -5.72
CA PHE A 19 -3.52 -1.58 -4.45
C PHE A 19 -4.00 -2.48 -3.30
N PHE A 20 -5.05 -3.28 -3.52
CA PHE A 20 -5.59 -4.18 -2.50
C PHE A 20 -4.63 -5.33 -2.16
N GLY A 21 -3.79 -5.75 -3.12
CA GLY A 21 -2.81 -6.81 -2.88
C GLY A 21 -3.43 -8.17 -2.60
N GLY A 22 -2.73 -8.99 -1.82
CA GLY A 22 -3.11 -10.37 -1.52
C GLY A 22 -4.03 -10.54 -0.31
N CYS A 23 -4.42 -11.81 -0.07
CA CYS A 23 -5.19 -12.21 1.11
C CYS A 23 -4.35 -12.12 2.40
N ALA A 24 -5.01 -12.18 3.54
CA ALA A 24 -4.36 -12.32 4.83
C ALA A 24 -3.46 -13.58 4.86
N GLY A 25 -2.22 -13.43 5.33
CA GLY A 25 -1.24 -14.54 5.33
C GLY A 25 -0.51 -14.76 4.01
N SER A 26 -0.88 -14.07 2.91
CA SER A 26 -0.12 -14.09 1.68
C SER A 26 1.22 -13.34 1.82
N THR A 27 2.25 -13.82 1.13
CA THR A 27 3.54 -13.14 1.00
C THR A 27 3.50 -11.96 0.02
N ALA A 28 2.36 -11.70 -0.62
CA ALA A 28 2.17 -10.54 -1.48
C ALA A 28 2.23 -9.25 -0.66
N GLY A 29 2.80 -8.20 -1.22
CA GLY A 29 2.76 -6.84 -0.69
C GLY A 29 1.35 -6.23 -0.77
N GLY A 30 1.27 -4.91 -0.63
CA GLY A 30 0.00 -4.17 -0.69
C GLY A 30 -0.72 -4.10 0.66
N VAL A 31 -1.91 -3.50 0.65
CA VAL A 31 -2.66 -3.19 1.89
C VAL A 31 -3.26 -4.41 2.55
N LYS A 32 -3.38 -5.54 1.86
CA LYS A 32 -4.09 -6.78 2.23
C LYS A 32 -5.60 -6.58 2.45
N ALA A 33 -6.41 -7.46 1.86
CA ALA A 33 -7.87 -7.36 1.88
C ALA A 33 -8.46 -7.31 3.30
N SER A 34 -7.88 -8.04 4.27
CA SER A 34 -8.33 -8.03 5.67
C SER A 34 -8.21 -6.67 6.35
N ARG A 35 -7.11 -5.93 6.07
CA ARG A 35 -6.89 -4.58 6.62
C ARG A 35 -7.90 -3.58 6.04
N VAL A 36 -8.16 -3.65 4.73
CA VAL A 36 -9.16 -2.81 4.07
C VAL A 36 -10.55 -3.07 4.65
N LEU A 37 -10.93 -4.33 4.83
CA LEU A 37 -12.22 -4.72 5.41
C LEU A 37 -12.35 -4.21 6.85
N LEU A 38 -11.27 -4.25 7.63
CA LEU A 38 -11.25 -3.72 9.00
C LEU A 38 -11.44 -2.20 9.00
N LEU A 39 -10.76 -1.47 8.12
CA LEU A 39 -10.94 -0.02 7.98
C LEU A 39 -12.36 0.35 7.55
N CYS A 40 -12.95 -0.38 6.60
CA CYS A 40 -14.34 -0.16 6.19
C CYS A 40 -15.34 -0.41 7.34
N LYS A 41 -15.11 -1.47 8.14
CA LYS A 41 -15.94 -1.75 9.33
C LYS A 41 -15.77 -0.66 10.40
N SER A 42 -14.54 -0.18 10.62
CA SER A 42 -14.27 0.93 11.55
C SER A 42 -14.99 2.21 11.10
N LEU A 43 -14.83 2.60 9.85
CA LEU A 43 -15.49 3.78 9.28
C LEU A 43 -17.01 3.68 9.44
N ARG A 44 -17.59 2.51 9.11
CA ARG A 44 -19.03 2.30 9.25
C ARG A 44 -19.51 2.37 10.71
N ARG A 45 -18.70 1.88 11.67
CA ARG A 45 -18.97 2.01 13.10
C ARG A 45 -18.95 3.47 13.52
N ASP A 46 -17.90 4.20 13.12
CA ASP A 46 -17.69 5.58 13.54
C ASP A 46 -18.78 6.51 12.95
N LEU A 47 -19.19 6.30 11.70
CA LEU A 47 -20.35 6.98 11.11
C LEU A 47 -21.64 6.70 11.86
N ARG A 48 -21.88 5.44 12.28
CA ARG A 48 -23.06 5.10 13.11
C ARG A 48 -23.00 5.73 14.48
N ARG A 49 -21.81 5.80 15.11
CA ARG A 49 -21.61 6.44 16.41
C ARG A 49 -21.93 7.94 16.38
N ILE A 50 -21.68 8.61 15.24
CA ILE A 50 -22.09 10.01 15.05
C ILE A 50 -23.62 10.12 15.04
N MET A 51 -24.31 9.17 14.42
CA MET A 51 -25.79 9.18 14.32
C MET A 51 -26.47 8.70 15.62
N HIS A 52 -25.86 7.75 16.35
CA HIS A 52 -26.39 7.11 17.56
C HIS A 52 -25.32 7.07 18.63
N SER A 53 -25.09 8.18 19.31
CA SER A 53 -23.96 8.40 20.25
C SER A 53 -23.92 7.46 21.47
N ARG A 54 -25.03 6.78 21.82
CA ARG A 54 -25.13 5.85 22.95
C ARG A 54 -24.88 4.38 22.55
N GLU A 55 -24.71 4.07 21.28
CA GLU A 55 -24.53 2.69 20.83
C GLU A 55 -23.04 2.32 20.81
N VAL A 56 -22.64 1.37 21.67
CA VAL A 56 -21.28 0.81 21.70
C VAL A 56 -21.32 -0.55 21.00
N ARG A 57 -20.85 -0.60 19.73
CA ARG A 57 -20.69 -1.86 19.02
C ARG A 57 -19.20 -2.20 18.84
N PRO A 58 -18.76 -3.38 19.32
CA PRO A 58 -17.41 -3.84 19.04
C PRO A 58 -17.27 -4.22 17.56
N ILE A 59 -16.10 -3.97 16.98
CA ILE A 59 -15.76 -4.47 15.65
C ILE A 59 -15.46 -5.95 15.77
N THR A 60 -16.10 -6.77 14.94
CA THR A 60 -15.83 -8.21 14.88
C THR A 60 -15.28 -8.58 13.51
N LEU A 61 -14.22 -9.40 13.48
CA LEU A 61 -13.65 -10.00 12.29
C LEU A 61 -13.61 -11.53 12.52
N ASP A 62 -14.23 -12.30 11.62
CA ASP A 62 -14.32 -13.77 11.71
C ASP A 62 -14.83 -14.27 13.08
N GLY A 63 -15.82 -13.59 13.66
CA GLY A 63 -16.41 -13.94 14.97
C GLY A 63 -15.61 -13.46 16.19
N HIS A 64 -14.39 -12.98 16.01
CA HIS A 64 -13.54 -12.47 17.09
C HIS A 64 -13.66 -10.93 17.22
N ARG A 65 -13.67 -10.44 18.47
CA ARG A 65 -13.63 -8.99 18.74
C ARG A 65 -12.25 -8.45 18.44
N VAL A 66 -12.20 -7.37 17.66
CA VAL A 66 -10.96 -6.66 17.36
C VAL A 66 -10.76 -5.54 18.37
N THR A 67 -9.57 -5.43 18.95
CA THR A 67 -9.20 -4.37 19.88
C THR A 67 -9.04 -3.03 19.16
N GLU A 68 -9.29 -1.93 19.85
CA GLU A 68 -9.08 -0.57 19.30
C GLU A 68 -7.61 -0.32 18.92
N GLU A 69 -6.67 -0.93 19.62
CA GLU A 69 -5.23 -0.87 19.32
C GLU A 69 -4.94 -1.46 17.95
N THR A 70 -5.58 -2.58 17.60
CA THR A 70 -5.43 -3.21 16.28
C THR A 70 -5.99 -2.30 15.18
N VAL A 71 -7.16 -1.69 15.41
CA VAL A 71 -7.76 -0.75 14.45
C VAL A 71 -6.85 0.45 14.22
N SER A 72 -6.33 1.04 15.29
CA SER A 72 -5.38 2.15 15.23
C SER A 72 -4.10 1.77 14.48
N SER A 73 -3.53 0.61 14.77
CA SER A 73 -2.33 0.10 14.08
C SER A 73 -2.56 -0.08 12.58
N VAL A 74 -3.72 -0.58 12.18
CA VAL A 74 -4.07 -0.73 10.77
C VAL A 74 -4.28 0.63 10.09
N ALA A 75 -4.86 1.61 10.78
CA ALA A 75 -4.98 2.97 10.28
C ALA A 75 -3.61 3.62 10.06
N VAL A 76 -2.71 3.54 11.05
CA VAL A 76 -1.34 4.06 10.94
C VAL A 76 -0.60 3.38 9.78
N PHE A 77 -0.71 2.06 9.64
CA PHE A 77 -0.14 1.34 8.50
C PHE A 77 -0.65 1.89 7.17
N PHE A 78 -1.97 2.10 7.04
CA PHE A 78 -2.58 2.59 5.81
C PHE A 78 -2.08 4.00 5.44
N PHE A 79 -2.03 4.92 6.40
CA PHE A 79 -1.49 6.26 6.18
C PHE A 79 -0.01 6.23 5.78
N THR A 80 0.79 5.39 6.44
CA THR A 80 2.21 5.21 6.10
C THR A 80 2.38 4.63 4.69
N TYR A 81 1.56 3.66 4.31
CA TYR A 81 1.55 3.08 2.96
C TYR A 81 1.26 4.16 1.90
N ILE A 82 0.23 4.98 2.11
CA ILE A 82 -0.11 6.09 1.19
C ILE A 82 1.03 7.12 1.14
N ALA A 83 1.62 7.47 2.29
CA ALA A 83 2.74 8.41 2.32
C ALA A 83 3.94 7.90 1.51
N ILE A 84 4.32 6.63 1.66
CA ILE A 84 5.42 6.01 0.90
C ILE A 84 5.08 5.97 -0.59
N LEU A 85 3.85 5.61 -0.96
CA LEU A 85 3.39 5.60 -2.34
C LEU A 85 3.52 6.99 -2.99
N LEU A 86 3.05 8.03 -2.31
CA LEU A 86 3.11 9.40 -2.81
C LEU A 86 4.55 9.92 -2.90
N LEU A 87 5.37 9.67 -1.89
CA LEU A 87 6.78 10.04 -1.90
C LEU A 87 7.55 9.33 -3.01
N GLY A 88 7.30 8.03 -3.19
CA GLY A 88 7.90 7.25 -4.28
C GLY A 88 7.49 7.80 -5.65
N THR A 89 6.20 8.10 -5.85
CA THR A 89 5.71 8.74 -7.07
C THR A 89 6.40 10.08 -7.30
N LEU A 90 6.51 10.93 -6.27
CA LEU A 90 7.16 12.23 -6.37
C LEU A 90 8.63 12.11 -6.79
N VAL A 91 9.37 11.16 -6.23
CA VAL A 91 10.77 10.93 -6.62
C VAL A 91 10.88 10.45 -8.06
N LEU A 92 9.98 9.57 -8.50
CA LEU A 92 9.99 9.06 -9.87
C LEU A 92 9.64 10.14 -10.91
N THR A 93 8.86 11.14 -10.57
CA THR A 93 8.58 12.25 -11.49
C THR A 93 9.82 13.13 -11.77
N LEU A 94 10.91 13.02 -10.98
CA LEU A 94 12.16 13.71 -11.29
C LEU A 94 12.84 13.17 -12.56
N ASP A 95 12.51 11.95 -12.97
CA ASP A 95 13.02 11.34 -14.21
C ASP A 95 12.18 11.73 -15.45
N GLU A 96 11.30 12.76 -15.34
CA GLU A 96 10.45 13.29 -16.42
C GLU A 96 9.55 12.24 -17.10
N ILE A 97 9.17 11.20 -16.36
CA ILE A 97 8.24 10.18 -16.83
C ILE A 97 6.78 10.61 -16.62
N ASP A 98 5.88 10.08 -17.44
CA ASP A 98 4.45 10.33 -17.32
C ASP A 98 3.94 9.98 -15.91
N PHE A 99 3.02 10.80 -15.40
CA PHE A 99 2.46 10.60 -14.05
C PHE A 99 1.86 9.22 -13.85
N THR A 100 1.18 8.67 -14.88
CA THR A 100 0.60 7.31 -14.81
C THR A 100 1.68 6.26 -14.63
N ALA A 101 2.80 6.39 -15.34
CA ALA A 101 3.94 5.49 -15.23
C ALA A 101 4.61 5.63 -13.86
N ALA A 102 4.85 6.85 -13.37
CA ALA A 102 5.45 7.12 -12.05
C ALA A 102 4.59 6.55 -10.91
N PHE A 103 3.29 6.82 -10.95
CA PHE A 103 2.35 6.33 -9.95
C PHE A 103 2.25 4.81 -9.92
N THR A 104 2.07 4.18 -11.09
CA THR A 104 1.97 2.71 -11.18
C THR A 104 3.29 2.03 -10.89
N ALA A 105 4.45 2.64 -11.23
CA ALA A 105 5.76 2.14 -10.84
C ALA A 105 5.93 2.12 -9.31
N SER A 106 5.58 3.21 -8.63
CA SER A 106 5.62 3.28 -7.17
C SER A 106 4.64 2.29 -6.52
N LEU A 107 3.43 2.17 -7.08
CA LEU A 107 2.41 1.24 -6.60
C LEU A 107 2.86 -0.22 -6.76
N THR A 108 3.40 -0.60 -7.92
CA THR A 108 3.89 -1.96 -8.15
C THR A 108 5.09 -2.29 -7.26
N ALA A 109 5.96 -1.31 -6.98
CA ALA A 109 7.09 -1.49 -6.07
C ALA A 109 6.62 -1.80 -4.65
N ILE A 110 5.74 -0.99 -4.07
CA ILE A 110 5.27 -1.18 -2.69
C ILE A 110 4.38 -2.43 -2.55
N SER A 111 3.64 -2.78 -3.59
CA SER A 111 2.78 -3.98 -3.62
C SER A 111 3.53 -5.25 -4.05
N ASN A 112 4.77 -5.12 -4.52
CA ASN A 112 5.59 -6.24 -5.03
C ASN A 112 4.90 -7.05 -6.14
N VAL A 113 4.25 -6.38 -7.08
CA VAL A 113 3.55 -6.99 -8.23
C VAL A 113 4.50 -7.23 -9.39
N GLY A 114 5.29 -6.22 -9.77
CA GLY A 114 6.27 -6.29 -10.86
C GLY A 114 6.01 -5.23 -11.93
N PRO A 115 5.19 -5.48 -12.95
CA PRO A 115 4.94 -4.52 -14.00
C PRO A 115 3.97 -3.41 -13.58
N GLY A 116 4.17 -2.18 -14.09
CA GLY A 116 3.25 -1.06 -13.99
C GLY A 116 2.49 -0.82 -15.29
N LEU A 117 2.15 0.42 -15.60
CA LEU A 117 1.49 0.86 -16.83
C LEU A 117 2.36 1.87 -17.60
N GLY A 118 2.17 1.94 -18.90
CA GLY A 118 2.91 2.85 -19.78
C GLY A 118 4.38 2.49 -19.88
N ALA A 119 5.29 3.43 -19.65
CA ALA A 119 6.74 3.24 -19.77
C ALA A 119 7.32 2.13 -18.87
N VAL A 120 6.59 1.70 -17.85
CA VAL A 120 6.93 0.60 -16.92
C VAL A 120 5.99 -0.60 -17.08
N GLY A 121 5.35 -0.71 -18.23
CA GLY A 121 4.42 -1.78 -18.60
C GLY A 121 5.08 -3.16 -18.70
N PRO A 122 4.28 -4.19 -19.03
CA PRO A 122 4.73 -5.59 -19.03
C PRO A 122 5.78 -5.90 -20.09
N THR A 123 5.82 -5.11 -21.16
CA THR A 123 6.79 -5.24 -22.28
C THR A 123 7.99 -4.32 -22.12
N CYS A 124 7.99 -3.45 -21.10
CA CYS A 124 9.03 -2.48 -20.83
C CYS A 124 9.94 -2.92 -19.66
N ASN A 125 10.97 -2.13 -19.39
CA ASN A 125 11.88 -2.36 -18.26
C ASN A 125 12.18 -1.05 -17.52
N PHE A 126 12.67 -1.16 -16.29
CA PHE A 126 13.05 -0.03 -15.46
C PHE A 126 14.46 0.52 -15.75
N GLY A 127 15.08 0.11 -16.88
CA GLY A 127 16.46 0.45 -17.20
C GLY A 127 16.70 1.94 -17.41
N PHE A 128 15.71 2.69 -17.89
CA PHE A 128 15.77 4.11 -18.19
C PHE A 128 15.77 5.02 -16.94
N LEU A 129 15.34 4.50 -15.78
CA LEU A 129 15.32 5.27 -14.53
C LEU A 129 16.74 5.66 -14.08
N SER A 130 16.85 6.81 -13.42
CA SER A 130 18.08 7.27 -12.78
C SER A 130 18.54 6.31 -11.67
N GLY A 131 19.83 6.39 -11.30
CA GLY A 131 20.37 5.59 -10.19
C GLY A 131 19.67 5.85 -8.86
N VAL A 132 19.26 7.11 -8.61
CA VAL A 132 18.53 7.50 -7.40
C VAL A 132 17.14 6.87 -7.37
N SER A 133 16.41 6.96 -8.48
CA SER A 133 15.07 6.35 -8.60
C SER A 133 15.10 4.83 -8.44
N LYS A 134 16.09 4.16 -9.01
CA LYS A 134 16.31 2.71 -8.81
C LYS A 134 16.57 2.35 -7.36
N LEU A 135 17.38 3.13 -6.64
CA LEU A 135 17.63 2.92 -5.22
C LEU A 135 16.39 3.11 -4.38
N VAL A 136 15.63 4.19 -4.64
CA VAL A 136 14.36 4.46 -3.94
C VAL A 136 13.34 3.35 -4.22
N MET A 137 13.20 2.90 -5.46
CA MET A 137 12.32 1.78 -5.83
C MET A 137 12.71 0.51 -5.09
N SER A 138 14.00 0.19 -5.01
CA SER A 138 14.49 -0.98 -4.26
C SER A 138 14.16 -0.89 -2.77
N ALA A 139 14.29 0.30 -2.17
CA ALA A 139 13.92 0.53 -0.78
C ALA A 139 12.40 0.37 -0.57
N ILE A 140 11.57 0.90 -1.48
CA ILE A 140 10.11 0.74 -1.43
C ILE A 140 9.71 -0.73 -1.56
N MET A 141 10.34 -1.50 -2.45
CA MET A 141 10.11 -2.95 -2.59
C MET A 141 10.42 -3.69 -1.29
N LEU A 142 11.53 -3.38 -0.63
CA LEU A 142 11.88 -3.97 0.67
C LEU A 142 10.84 -3.62 1.75
N LEU A 143 10.42 -2.35 1.83
CA LEU A 143 9.37 -1.90 2.76
C LEU A 143 8.05 -2.63 2.54
N GLY A 144 7.65 -2.80 1.27
CA GLY A 144 6.43 -3.52 0.92
C GLY A 144 6.49 -5.01 1.26
N ARG A 145 7.68 -5.63 1.14
CA ARG A 145 7.85 -7.07 1.37
C ARG A 145 7.95 -7.44 2.85
N LEU A 146 8.69 -6.67 3.63
CA LEU A 146 8.97 -6.95 5.05
C LEU A 146 7.85 -6.50 6.00
N GLU A 147 6.71 -6.08 5.46
CA GLU A 147 5.66 -5.38 6.19
C GLU A 147 6.20 -4.10 6.85
N ILE A 148 5.75 -2.97 6.39
CA ILE A 148 6.26 -1.61 6.71
C ILE A 148 6.52 -1.40 8.22
N MET A 149 5.63 -1.94 9.09
CA MET A 149 5.70 -1.72 10.53
C MET A 149 6.93 -2.34 11.22
N PRO A 150 7.27 -3.63 11.05
CA PRO A 150 8.46 -4.21 11.65
C PRO A 150 9.75 -3.50 11.25
N LEU A 151 9.83 -3.07 9.99
CA LEU A 151 11.03 -2.41 9.49
C LEU A 151 11.15 -0.97 10.04
N LEU A 152 10.05 -0.23 10.14
CA LEU A 152 10.06 1.10 10.78
C LEU A 152 10.45 1.01 12.27
N VAL A 153 9.96 0.00 12.99
CA VAL A 153 10.33 -0.24 14.39
C VAL A 153 11.84 -0.53 14.48
N LEU A 154 12.38 -1.34 13.58
CA LEU A 154 13.82 -1.64 13.55
C LEU A 154 14.69 -0.40 13.32
N LEU A 155 14.22 0.56 12.52
CA LEU A 155 14.92 1.82 12.23
C LEU A 155 14.82 2.84 13.38
N MET A 156 13.94 2.64 14.36
CA MET A 156 13.80 3.55 15.50
C MET A 156 14.98 3.42 16.47
N PRO A 157 15.76 4.49 16.73
CA PRO A 157 16.88 4.45 17.68
C PRO A 157 16.50 4.07 19.10
N SER A 158 15.23 4.31 19.49
CA SER A 158 14.69 3.97 20.81
C SER A 158 14.67 2.45 21.07
N VAL A 159 14.54 1.63 20.04
CA VAL A 159 14.53 0.15 20.15
C VAL A 159 15.93 -0.36 20.49
N TRP A 160 16.98 0.27 19.97
CA TRP A 160 18.37 -0.09 20.21
C TRP A 160 18.92 0.45 21.52
N ARG A 161 18.26 1.45 22.14
CA ARG A 161 18.67 2.06 23.41
C ARG A 161 18.03 1.45 24.65
N ARG A 162 17.16 0.44 24.51
CA ARG A 162 16.67 -0.31 25.67
C ARG A 162 17.82 -1.15 26.26
N LYS A 163 18.49 -0.58 27.27
CA LYS A 163 19.21 -1.32 28.32
C LYS A 163 18.24 -1.68 29.43
#